data_3d9cc7128144c860854ea21600ecdac7
#
_entry.id   3d9cc7128144c860854ea21600ecdac7
#
_cell.length_a   1.000
_cell.length_b   1.000
_cell.length_c   1.000
_cell.angle_alpha   90.00
_cell.angle_beta   90.00
_cell.angle_gamma   90.00
#
_symmetry.space_group_name_H-M   'P 1'
#
loop_
_entity.id
_entity.type
_entity.pdbx_description
1 polymer ?
#
loop_
_entity_poly.entity_id
_entity_poly.type
_entity_poly.pdbx_seq_one_letter_code
_entity_poly.pdbx_strand_id
1 'polypeptide(L)'
;MSSSTHVKLDVVISFNEKVKTFSTNIDQCFETINRSMEQLRRDGWDDEMYVKFKEGFTKHSNELKPLSDALKKYNHYVDNTLAPRIKKILDGGNQMP
;
A
#
# COMPACT_ATOMS: atom_id res chain seq x y z
N MET A 1 11.49 8.68 -28.93
CA MET A 1 12.17 8.58 -27.62
C MET A 1 11.44 9.31 -26.53
N SER A 2 11.16 10.62 -26.71
CA SER A 2 10.42 11.37 -25.70
C SER A 2 9.00 10.82 -25.46
N SER A 3 8.32 10.35 -26.52
CA SER A 3 7.00 9.75 -26.36
C SER A 3 7.03 8.47 -25.54
N SER A 4 8.07 7.64 -25.68
CA SER A 4 8.25 6.45 -24.85
C SER A 4 8.44 6.82 -23.38
N THR A 5 9.18 7.88 -23.10
CA THR A 5 9.41 8.33 -21.74
C THR A 5 8.14 8.92 -21.13
N HIS A 6 7.33 9.64 -21.90
CA HIS A 6 6.02 10.11 -21.47
C HIS A 6 5.11 8.96 -21.10
N VAL A 7 5.03 7.93 -21.93
CA VAL A 7 4.23 6.74 -21.66
C VAL A 7 4.72 6.06 -20.39
N LYS A 8 6.04 5.96 -20.21
CA LYS A 8 6.62 5.36 -19.01
C LYS A 8 6.26 6.14 -17.76
N LEU A 9 6.29 7.47 -17.82
CA LEU A 9 5.93 8.29 -16.66
C LEU A 9 4.46 8.08 -16.29
N ASP A 10 3.57 8.13 -17.27
CA ASP A 10 2.14 7.94 -17.03
C ASP A 10 1.84 6.54 -16.48
N VAL A 11 2.50 5.51 -17.02
CA VAL A 11 2.35 4.14 -16.54
C VAL A 11 2.84 4.00 -15.10
N VAL A 12 4.00 4.59 -14.79
CA VAL A 12 4.58 4.55 -13.45
C VAL A 12 3.66 5.25 -12.45
N ILE A 13 3.16 6.42 -12.78
CA ILE A 13 2.25 7.16 -11.90
C ILE A 13 0.95 6.36 -11.69
N SER A 14 0.36 5.84 -12.76
CA SER A 14 -0.86 5.03 -12.67
C SER A 14 -0.65 3.79 -11.80
N PHE A 15 0.47 3.09 -12.00
CA PHE A 15 0.82 1.93 -11.20
C PHE A 15 0.97 2.32 -9.72
N ASN A 16 1.68 3.41 -9.46
CA ASN A 16 1.91 3.89 -8.10
C ASN A 16 0.60 4.21 -7.38
N GLU A 17 -0.35 4.79 -8.09
CA GLU A 17 -1.67 5.09 -7.54
C GLU A 17 -2.43 3.83 -7.18
N LYS A 18 -2.36 2.80 -8.03
CA LYS A 18 -2.97 1.50 -7.75
C LYS A 18 -2.36 0.83 -6.53
N VAL A 19 -1.03 0.88 -6.41
CA VAL A 19 -0.32 0.33 -5.25
C VAL A 19 -0.70 1.10 -3.99
N LYS A 20 -0.80 2.41 -4.08
CA LYS A 20 -1.19 3.27 -2.96
C LYS A 20 -2.61 2.92 -2.48
N THR A 21 -3.55 2.79 -3.41
CA THR A 21 -4.93 2.40 -3.11
C THR A 21 -4.98 1.02 -2.47
N PHE A 22 -4.25 0.07 -3.01
CA PHE A 22 -4.20 -1.29 -2.48
C PHE A 22 -3.65 -1.31 -1.04
N SER A 23 -2.56 -0.59 -0.80
CA SER A 23 -1.96 -0.48 0.53
C SER A 23 -2.93 0.14 1.54
N THR A 24 -3.62 1.21 1.15
CA THR A 24 -4.62 1.85 2.00
C THR A 24 -5.79 0.91 2.29
N ASN A 25 -6.24 0.16 1.29
CA ASN A 25 -7.33 -0.80 1.45
C ASN A 25 -6.95 -1.92 2.40
N ILE A 26 -5.71 -2.41 2.35
CA ILE A 26 -5.23 -3.42 3.30
C ILE A 26 -5.33 -2.88 4.72
N ASP A 27 -4.81 -1.68 4.97
CA ASP A 27 -4.82 -1.08 6.30
C ASP A 27 -6.27 -0.88 6.80
N GLN A 28 -7.16 -0.41 5.94
CA GLN A 28 -8.57 -0.23 6.29
C GLN A 28 -9.27 -1.56 6.58
N CYS A 29 -8.96 -2.59 5.83
CA CYS A 29 -9.51 -3.93 6.08
C CYS A 29 -9.10 -4.44 7.46
N PHE A 30 -7.83 -4.32 7.83
CA PHE A 30 -7.38 -4.74 9.14
C PHE A 30 -8.08 -3.96 10.24
N GLU A 31 -8.20 -2.66 10.09
CA GLU A 31 -8.87 -1.82 11.06
C GLU A 31 -10.35 -2.18 11.22
N THR A 32 -11.02 -2.41 10.09
CA THR A 32 -12.44 -2.80 10.08
C THR A 32 -12.64 -4.15 10.76
N ILE A 33 -11.80 -5.12 10.47
CA ILE A 33 -11.89 -6.45 11.08
C ILE A 33 -11.61 -6.37 12.58
N ASN A 34 -10.61 -5.60 12.99
CA ASN A 34 -10.32 -5.42 14.42
C ASN A 34 -11.51 -4.82 15.16
N ARG A 35 -12.16 -3.82 14.58
CA ARG A 35 -13.37 -3.23 15.17
C ARG A 35 -14.53 -4.21 15.22
N SER A 36 -14.69 -5.01 14.17
CA SER A 36 -15.74 -6.03 14.12
C SER A 36 -15.51 -7.10 15.19
N MET A 37 -14.26 -7.50 15.42
CA MET A 37 -13.91 -8.46 16.46
C MET A 37 -14.21 -7.91 17.85
N GLU A 38 -13.89 -6.64 18.11
CA GLU A 38 -14.22 -6.00 19.39
C GLU A 38 -15.75 -5.93 19.58
N GLN A 39 -16.49 -5.69 18.51
CA GLN A 39 -17.95 -5.69 18.57
C GLN A 39 -18.50 -7.07 18.90
N LEU A 40 -17.95 -8.14 18.32
CA LEU A 40 -18.34 -9.50 18.65
C LEU A 40 -18.15 -9.78 20.15
N ARG A 41 -17.04 -9.32 20.71
CA ARG A 41 -16.77 -9.47 22.14
C ARG A 41 -17.81 -8.71 22.99
N ARG A 42 -18.13 -7.49 22.61
CA ARG A 42 -19.14 -6.69 23.31
C ARG A 42 -20.52 -7.31 23.22
N ASP A 43 -20.82 -7.96 22.11
CA ASP A 43 -22.09 -8.64 21.88
C ASP A 43 -22.19 -9.99 22.59
N GLY A 44 -21.15 -10.38 23.32
CA GLY A 44 -21.18 -11.54 24.19
C GLY A 44 -20.29 -12.71 23.78
N TRP A 45 -19.58 -12.62 22.65
CA TRP A 45 -18.66 -13.69 22.25
C TRP A 45 -17.27 -13.39 22.81
N ASP A 46 -17.06 -13.80 24.06
CA ASP A 46 -15.81 -13.56 24.76
C ASP A 46 -15.23 -14.84 25.40
N ASP A 47 -15.61 -16.01 24.87
CA ASP A 47 -15.14 -17.28 25.36
C ASP A 47 -13.77 -17.65 24.78
N GLU A 48 -13.30 -18.87 25.11
CA GLU A 48 -12.00 -19.37 24.67
C GLU A 48 -11.89 -19.42 23.14
N MET A 49 -13.00 -19.73 22.44
CA MET A 49 -13.00 -19.78 20.98
C MET A 49 -12.75 -18.41 20.37
N TYR A 50 -13.32 -17.35 20.97
CA TYR A 50 -13.05 -15.98 20.55
C TYR A 50 -11.57 -15.64 20.72
N VAL A 51 -10.98 -15.99 21.87
CA VAL A 51 -9.56 -15.73 22.14
C VAL A 51 -8.68 -16.39 21.08
N LYS A 52 -8.94 -17.67 20.77
CA LYS A 52 -8.18 -18.38 19.75
C LYS A 52 -8.35 -17.78 18.37
N PHE A 53 -9.56 -17.39 18.03
CA PHE A 53 -9.85 -16.75 16.74
C PHE A 53 -9.09 -15.42 16.62
N LYS A 54 -9.13 -14.61 17.69
CA LYS A 54 -8.44 -13.31 17.72
C LYS A 54 -6.92 -13.48 17.62
N GLU A 55 -6.36 -14.47 18.33
CA GLU A 55 -4.92 -14.77 18.25
C GLU A 55 -4.52 -15.14 16.83
N GLY A 56 -5.28 -16.01 16.18
CA GLY A 56 -5.03 -16.42 14.81
C GLY A 56 -5.10 -15.22 13.85
N PHE A 57 -6.12 -14.39 13.99
CA PHE A 57 -6.26 -13.19 13.17
C PHE A 57 -5.09 -12.23 13.36
N THR A 58 -4.70 -11.98 14.62
CA THR A 58 -3.57 -11.11 14.93
C THR A 58 -2.28 -11.63 14.32
N LYS A 59 -2.05 -12.94 14.41
CA LYS A 59 -0.88 -13.57 13.80
C LYS A 59 -0.84 -13.35 12.28
N HIS A 60 -1.97 -13.60 11.59
CA HIS A 60 -2.03 -13.43 10.15
C HIS A 60 -1.91 -11.96 9.76
N SER A 61 -2.49 -11.05 10.53
CA SER A 61 -2.35 -9.60 10.29
C SER A 61 -0.88 -9.18 10.40
N ASN A 62 -0.17 -9.68 11.40
CA ASN A 62 1.25 -9.39 11.58
C ASN A 62 2.10 -9.95 10.44
N GLU A 63 1.71 -11.08 9.86
CA GLU A 63 2.37 -11.65 8.70
C GLU A 63 2.16 -10.80 7.43
N LEU A 64 1.02 -10.14 7.30
CA LEU A 64 0.69 -9.31 6.15
C LEU A 64 1.18 -7.87 6.28
N LYS A 65 1.45 -7.40 7.49
CA LYS A 65 1.92 -6.04 7.72
C LYS A 65 3.20 -5.70 6.96
N PRO A 66 4.21 -6.58 6.89
CA PRO A 66 5.39 -6.29 6.07
C PRO A 66 5.09 -6.02 4.61
N LEU A 67 4.05 -6.65 4.04
CA LEU A 67 3.62 -6.38 2.67
C LEU A 67 3.12 -4.94 2.52
N SER A 68 2.24 -4.50 3.43
CA SER A 68 1.75 -3.13 3.42
C SER A 68 2.90 -2.13 3.58
N ASP A 69 3.83 -2.39 4.49
CA ASP A 69 4.99 -1.54 4.70
C ASP A 69 5.88 -1.48 3.47
N ALA A 70 6.08 -2.62 2.79
CA ALA A 70 6.86 -2.67 1.55
C ALA A 70 6.20 -1.87 0.43
N LEU A 71 4.87 -1.96 0.30
CA LEU A 71 4.13 -1.19 -0.70
C LEU A 71 4.26 0.31 -0.44
N LYS A 72 4.23 0.73 0.82
CA LYS A 72 4.43 2.14 1.18
C LYS A 72 5.82 2.61 0.82
N LYS A 73 6.83 1.78 0.98
CA LYS A 73 8.20 2.10 0.57
C LYS A 73 8.30 2.27 -0.94
N TYR A 74 7.62 1.43 -1.72
CA TYR A 74 7.56 1.58 -3.17
C TYR A 74 6.89 2.89 -3.56
N ASN A 75 5.76 3.23 -2.93
CA ASN A 75 5.10 4.51 -3.17
C ASN A 75 6.05 5.67 -2.89
N HIS A 76 6.73 5.63 -1.76
CA HIS A 76 7.68 6.67 -1.39
C HIS A 76 8.82 6.80 -2.40
N TYR A 77 9.36 5.66 -2.85
CA TYR A 77 10.40 5.64 -3.87
C TYR A 77 9.91 6.25 -5.19
N VAL A 78 8.72 5.86 -5.63
CA VAL A 78 8.15 6.40 -6.88
C VAL A 78 7.91 7.89 -6.75
N ASP A 79 7.26 8.33 -5.66
CA ASP A 79 6.92 9.73 -5.45
C ASP A 79 8.15 10.63 -5.35
N ASN A 80 9.19 10.16 -4.68
CA ASN A 80 10.33 11.01 -4.30
C ASN A 80 11.57 10.80 -5.15
N THR A 81 11.66 9.70 -5.89
CA THR A 81 12.87 9.38 -6.66
C THR A 81 12.57 9.07 -8.11
N LEU A 82 11.74 8.07 -8.38
CA LEU A 82 11.57 7.57 -9.74
C LEU A 82 10.80 8.53 -10.63
N ALA A 83 9.61 8.97 -10.19
CA ALA A 83 8.79 9.89 -10.99
C ALA A 83 9.47 11.25 -11.19
N PRO A 84 10.06 11.88 -10.17
CA PRO A 84 10.81 13.12 -10.38
C PRO A 84 11.99 12.94 -11.33
N ARG A 85 12.69 11.80 -11.27
CA ARG A 85 13.81 11.52 -12.17
C ARG A 85 13.35 11.40 -13.61
N ILE A 86 12.26 10.66 -13.86
CA ILE A 86 11.70 10.53 -15.21
C ILE A 86 11.24 11.89 -15.71
N LYS A 87 10.55 12.65 -14.87
CA LYS A 87 10.09 14.00 -15.23
C LYS A 87 11.25 14.92 -15.58
N LYS A 88 12.32 14.84 -14.80
CA LYS A 88 13.52 15.63 -15.07
C LYS A 88 14.14 15.27 -16.43
N ILE A 89 14.17 14.00 -16.78
CA ILE A 89 14.64 13.56 -18.09
C ILE A 89 13.76 14.13 -19.20
N LEU A 90 12.43 14.10 -19.01
CA LEU A 90 11.50 14.65 -20.01
C LEU A 90 11.67 16.16 -20.17
N ASP A 91 11.74 16.88 -19.03
CA ASP A 91 11.80 18.34 -19.03
C ASP A 91 13.18 18.85 -19.46
N GLY A 92 14.22 18.14 -19.05
CA GLY A 92 15.59 18.56 -19.28
C GLY A 92 16.34 17.78 -20.36
N GLY A 93 15.68 16.79 -20.96
CA GLY A 93 16.32 15.91 -21.91
C GLY A 93 16.90 16.63 -23.13
N ASN A 94 16.22 17.68 -23.57
CA ASN A 94 16.67 18.48 -24.72
C ASN A 94 17.79 19.46 -24.34
N GLN A 95 18.01 19.69 -23.07
CA GLN A 95 19.02 20.59 -22.55
C GLN A 95 20.27 19.85 -22.13
N MET A 96 20.21 18.56 -22.04
CA MET A 96 21.37 17.76 -21.67
C MET A 96 22.36 17.68 -22.82
N PRO A 97 23.59 17.94 -22.54
CA PRO A 97 24.62 17.83 -23.58
C PRO A 97 24.79 16.40 -24.04
#